data_a99a0a258dfd53f2c698b41259864063
#
_entry.id   a99a0a258dfd53f2c698b41259864063
#
_cell.length_a   1.000
_cell.length_b   1.000
_cell.length_c   1.000
_cell.angle_alpha   90.00
_cell.angle_beta   90.00
_cell.angle_gamma   90.00
#
_symmetry.space_group_name_H-M   'P 1'
#
loop_
_entity.id
_entity.type
_entity.pdbx_description
1 polymer ?
#
loop_
_entity_poly.entity_id
_entity_poly.type
_entity_poly.pdbx_seq_one_letter_code
_entity_poly.pdbx_strand_id
1 'polypeptide(L)'
;MLRPQVTPTREMISLDGLWDFKIDKEGVGRDQKWMDRPLPDAQTMAVPASFNDLMTNAEDQDFHGDVWYQRTARVPKGWDGSTISVYFSSATHKAQVWVNRTEVGTHEGGYLPFELDLTGVVEAGEEFQITVCLNNELTFQTIPPGVKKDGKQRYFHDFFNYSGIARPLKLLSVPKVRLVSTTVLTDFEGTTGKIEADFVVAGGDDKEITIKVSLLDEDGTEITSGTA
;
A
#
# COMPACT_ATOMS: atom_id res chain seq x y z
N MET A 1 -7.43 -4.09 -1.95
CA MET A 1 -7.65 -5.23 -1.00
C MET A 1 -7.21 -4.81 0.39
N LEU A 2 -8.05 -4.96 1.44
CA LEU A 2 -7.70 -4.48 2.78
C LEU A 2 -6.66 -5.36 3.50
N ARG A 3 -6.65 -6.65 3.24
CA ARG A 3 -5.66 -7.62 3.77
C ARG A 3 -5.33 -8.66 2.70
N PRO A 4 -4.20 -8.53 2.01
CA PRO A 4 -3.76 -9.55 1.07
C PRO A 4 -3.46 -10.86 1.79
N GLN A 5 -3.85 -11.98 1.18
CA GLN A 5 -3.64 -13.33 1.69
C GLN A 5 -2.90 -14.17 0.65
N VAL A 6 -2.02 -15.04 1.12
CA VAL A 6 -1.39 -16.07 0.30
C VAL A 6 -2.40 -17.19 0.07
N THR A 7 -2.56 -17.59 -1.17
CA THR A 7 -3.40 -18.72 -1.60
C THR A 7 -2.63 -19.49 -2.68
N PRO A 8 -3.12 -20.63 -3.17
CA PRO A 8 -2.46 -21.35 -4.28
C PRO A 8 -2.25 -20.51 -5.54
N THR A 9 -3.00 -19.41 -5.71
CA THR A 9 -2.94 -18.52 -6.90
C THR A 9 -2.54 -17.09 -6.58
N ARG A 10 -2.26 -16.78 -5.32
CA ARG A 10 -1.89 -15.43 -4.87
C ARG A 10 -0.65 -15.51 -4.01
N GLU A 11 0.37 -14.80 -4.41
CA GLU A 11 1.65 -14.76 -3.70
C GLU A 11 1.97 -13.35 -3.23
N MET A 12 2.81 -13.24 -2.21
CA MET A 12 3.34 -11.98 -1.74
C MET A 12 4.76 -12.14 -1.24
N ILE A 13 5.57 -11.13 -1.45
CA ILE A 13 6.90 -11.00 -0.85
C ILE A 13 7.00 -9.71 -0.07
N SER A 14 7.78 -9.72 1.02
CA SER A 14 8.03 -8.52 1.80
C SER A 14 9.03 -7.62 1.09
N LEU A 15 8.74 -6.32 1.11
CA LEU A 15 9.68 -5.26 0.78
C LEU A 15 10.19 -4.55 2.05
N ASP A 16 9.92 -5.12 3.23
CA ASP A 16 10.47 -4.64 4.50
C ASP A 16 12.00 -4.83 4.53
N GLY A 17 12.68 -4.06 5.37
CA GLY A 17 14.11 -4.14 5.55
C GLY A 17 14.79 -2.78 5.52
N LEU A 18 16.01 -2.71 5.02
CA LEU A 18 16.78 -1.46 4.95
C LEU A 18 16.54 -0.76 3.61
N TRP A 19 16.25 0.54 3.69
CA TRP A 19 16.01 1.43 2.57
C TRP A 19 16.96 2.61 2.61
N ASP A 20 17.30 3.15 1.46
CA ASP A 20 17.90 4.47 1.37
C ASP A 20 16.84 5.51 1.75
N PHE A 21 17.23 6.48 2.57
CA PHE A 21 16.34 7.48 3.14
C PHE A 21 16.98 8.87 3.11
N LYS A 22 16.17 9.90 2.85
CA LYS A 22 16.59 11.29 2.93
C LYS A 22 15.47 12.20 3.35
N ILE A 23 15.74 13.07 4.30
CA ILE A 23 14.90 14.21 4.64
C ILE A 23 15.16 15.33 3.63
N ASP A 24 14.12 15.86 3.04
CA ASP A 24 14.18 16.94 2.06
C ASP A 24 13.96 18.31 2.73
N LYS A 25 14.97 18.75 3.47
CA LYS A 25 14.88 20.01 4.24
C LYS A 25 14.65 21.24 3.38
N GLU A 26 15.12 21.21 2.13
CA GLU A 26 15.04 22.33 1.19
C GLU A 26 13.85 22.22 0.23
N GLY A 27 13.13 21.10 0.21
CA GLY A 27 11.99 20.85 -0.67
C GLY A 27 12.39 20.69 -2.16
N VAL A 28 13.63 20.25 -2.44
CA VAL A 28 14.19 20.24 -3.80
C VAL A 28 14.12 18.88 -4.49
N GLY A 29 13.71 17.83 -3.80
CA GLY A 29 13.79 16.46 -4.29
C GLY A 29 13.02 16.23 -5.59
N ARG A 30 11.84 16.85 -5.75
CA ARG A 30 11.08 16.77 -7.01
C ARG A 30 11.76 17.51 -8.14
N ASP A 31 12.22 18.73 -7.92
CA ASP A 31 12.89 19.57 -8.93
C ASP A 31 14.21 18.95 -9.36
N GLN A 32 14.95 18.36 -8.44
CA GLN A 32 16.18 17.65 -8.68
C GLN A 32 15.98 16.21 -9.16
N LYS A 33 14.73 15.76 -9.32
CA LYS A 33 14.36 14.43 -9.82
C LYS A 33 15.03 13.28 -9.06
N TRP A 34 14.88 13.28 -7.73
CA TRP A 34 15.46 12.20 -6.91
C TRP A 34 14.83 10.84 -7.21
N MET A 35 13.64 10.80 -7.79
CA MET A 35 13.04 9.54 -8.28
C MET A 35 13.79 8.90 -9.44
N ASP A 36 14.62 9.65 -10.18
CA ASP A 36 15.32 9.20 -11.41
C ASP A 36 16.74 8.71 -11.15
N ARG A 37 17.24 8.86 -9.93
CA ARG A 37 18.64 8.58 -9.55
C ARG A 37 18.74 8.14 -8.10
N PRO A 38 19.89 7.57 -7.66
CA PRO A 38 20.11 7.31 -6.23
C PRO A 38 19.95 8.58 -5.39
N LEU A 39 19.33 8.44 -4.22
CA LEU A 39 19.16 9.57 -3.29
C LEU A 39 20.52 10.14 -2.89
N PRO A 40 20.74 11.46 -3.03
CA PRO A 40 22.02 12.06 -2.64
C PRO A 40 22.17 12.04 -1.10
N ASP A 41 23.36 11.70 -0.61
CA ASP A 41 23.68 11.63 0.82
C ASP A 41 22.64 10.85 1.63
N ALA A 42 22.19 9.73 1.06
CA ALA A 42 21.19 8.88 1.69
C ALA A 42 21.68 8.29 3.03
N GLN A 43 20.78 8.22 3.98
CA GLN A 43 20.96 7.45 5.21
C GLN A 43 20.24 6.10 5.06
N THR A 44 20.60 5.13 5.89
CA THR A 44 19.87 3.86 5.95
C THR A 44 18.71 3.97 6.93
N MET A 45 17.51 3.58 6.49
CA MET A 45 16.29 3.60 7.29
C MET A 45 15.64 2.22 7.31
N ALA A 46 15.22 1.76 8.47
CA ALA A 46 14.41 0.56 8.60
C ALA A 46 12.98 0.80 8.09
N VAL A 47 12.45 -0.17 7.37
CA VAL A 47 11.03 -0.23 6.97
C VAL A 47 10.52 -1.62 7.38
N PRO A 48 9.42 -1.73 8.15
CA PRO A 48 8.59 -0.63 8.66
C PRO A 48 9.21 0.08 9.87
N ALA A 49 9.13 1.40 9.88
CA ALA A 49 9.43 2.22 11.05
C ALA A 49 8.85 3.64 10.90
N SER A 50 8.65 4.32 12.03
CA SER A 50 8.56 5.78 12.03
C SER A 50 9.97 6.35 11.95
N PHE A 51 10.26 7.21 10.97
CA PHE A 51 11.59 7.82 10.89
C PHE A 51 11.86 8.72 12.10
N ASN A 52 10.83 9.35 12.64
CA ASN A 52 10.95 10.22 13.80
C ASN A 52 11.58 9.50 15.02
N ASP A 53 11.22 8.22 15.24
CA ASP A 53 11.76 7.43 16.36
C ASP A 53 13.22 7.04 16.17
N LEU A 54 13.69 7.01 14.92
CA LEU A 54 15.04 6.57 14.58
C LEU A 54 16.04 7.73 14.44
N MET A 55 15.55 8.98 14.33
CA MET A 55 16.41 10.15 14.31
C MET A 55 16.96 10.46 15.69
N THR A 56 18.23 10.86 15.76
CA THR A 56 18.95 11.10 17.02
C THR A 56 18.98 12.58 17.40
N ASN A 57 18.67 13.48 16.50
CA ASN A 57 18.64 14.92 16.75
C ASN A 57 17.19 15.44 16.69
N ALA A 58 16.88 16.45 17.51
CA ALA A 58 15.53 16.97 17.64
C ALA A 58 14.99 17.63 16.36
N GLU A 59 15.86 18.24 15.55
CA GLU A 59 15.44 18.88 14.31
C GLU A 59 14.86 17.85 13.30
N ASP A 60 15.53 16.71 13.13
CA ASP A 60 15.07 15.66 12.24
C ASP A 60 13.91 14.84 12.84
N GLN A 61 13.87 14.69 14.18
CA GLN A 61 12.72 14.09 14.87
C GLN A 61 11.43 14.90 14.65
N ASP A 62 11.54 16.21 14.73
CA ASP A 62 10.41 17.14 14.58
C ASP A 62 10.24 17.63 13.12
N PHE A 63 10.89 17.00 12.16
CA PHE A 63 10.82 17.44 10.76
C PHE A 63 9.42 17.26 10.19
N HIS A 64 8.92 18.29 9.50
CA HIS A 64 7.66 18.32 8.78
C HIS A 64 7.88 18.79 7.35
N GLY A 65 7.57 17.92 6.42
CA GLY A 65 7.80 18.14 4.99
C GLY A 65 7.99 16.81 4.27
N ASP A 66 8.71 16.86 3.17
CA ASP A 66 8.95 15.70 2.33
C ASP A 66 10.13 14.85 2.85
N VAL A 67 9.90 13.55 2.93
CA VAL A 67 10.93 12.54 3.18
C VAL A 67 10.91 11.51 2.06
N TRP A 68 12.08 11.05 1.66
CA TRP A 68 12.25 10.16 0.51
C TRP A 68 12.80 8.82 0.94
N TYR A 69 12.22 7.77 0.39
CA TYR A 69 12.66 6.39 0.55
C TYR A 69 12.96 5.79 -0.82
N GLN A 70 14.02 4.99 -0.91
CA GLN A 70 14.37 4.34 -2.16
C GLN A 70 14.92 2.95 -1.90
N ARG A 71 14.55 1.99 -2.75
CA ARG A 71 15.05 0.61 -2.68
C ARG A 71 15.02 -0.05 -4.04
N THR A 72 16.01 -0.91 -4.29
CA THR A 72 15.97 -1.88 -5.39
C THR A 72 15.39 -3.21 -4.90
N ALA A 73 14.47 -3.77 -5.67
CA ALA A 73 13.86 -5.06 -5.41
C ALA A 73 13.76 -5.86 -6.73
N ARG A 74 13.38 -7.13 -6.63
CA ARG A 74 13.25 -8.01 -7.79
C ARG A 74 11.88 -8.66 -7.80
N VAL A 75 11.26 -8.73 -8.99
CA VAL A 75 10.05 -9.52 -9.21
C VAL A 75 10.44 -10.99 -9.37
N PRO A 76 9.82 -11.93 -8.63
CA PRO A 76 10.06 -13.35 -8.84
C PRO A 76 9.77 -13.79 -10.28
N LYS A 77 10.63 -14.64 -10.85
CA LYS A 77 10.46 -15.17 -12.22
C LYS A 77 9.14 -15.94 -12.40
N GLY A 78 8.68 -16.61 -11.35
CA GLY A 78 7.43 -17.38 -11.37
C GLY A 78 6.16 -16.54 -11.48
N TRP A 79 6.27 -15.19 -11.44
CA TRP A 79 5.13 -14.28 -11.53
C TRP A 79 4.81 -13.81 -12.95
N ASP A 80 5.45 -14.42 -13.93
CA ASP A 80 5.15 -14.13 -15.33
C ASP A 80 3.66 -14.33 -15.66
N GLY A 81 3.08 -13.41 -16.41
CA GLY A 81 1.67 -13.42 -16.76
C GLY A 81 0.69 -13.03 -15.65
N SER A 82 1.17 -12.76 -14.44
CA SER A 82 0.35 -12.27 -13.31
C SER A 82 0.13 -10.74 -13.37
N THR A 83 -0.86 -10.26 -12.62
CA THR A 83 -0.96 -8.85 -12.24
C THR A 83 -0.07 -8.64 -11.02
N ILE A 84 0.81 -7.64 -11.09
CA ILE A 84 1.76 -7.31 -10.03
C ILE A 84 1.39 -5.95 -9.44
N SER A 85 1.35 -5.86 -8.12
CA SER A 85 1.07 -4.61 -7.41
C SER A 85 1.97 -4.44 -6.19
N VAL A 86 2.14 -3.20 -5.75
CA VAL A 86 2.74 -2.88 -4.46
C VAL A 86 1.65 -2.50 -3.47
N TYR A 87 1.69 -3.12 -2.30
CA TYR A 87 0.73 -2.91 -1.22
C TYR A 87 1.42 -2.28 -0.01
N PHE A 88 0.96 -1.11 0.35
CA PHE A 88 1.34 -0.42 1.57
C PHE A 88 0.30 -0.69 2.65
N SER A 89 0.72 -1.20 3.79
CA SER A 89 -0.20 -1.33 4.94
C SER A 89 -0.50 0.03 5.58
N SER A 90 0.40 0.99 5.46
CA SER A 90 0.20 2.43 5.64
C SER A 90 1.44 3.22 5.22
N ALA A 91 1.26 4.50 4.89
CA ALA A 91 2.34 5.45 4.67
C ALA A 91 1.84 6.86 5.06
N THR A 92 2.55 7.53 5.96
CA THR A 92 2.02 8.72 6.67
C THR A 92 2.64 10.00 6.15
N HIS A 93 1.88 10.97 5.62
CA HIS A 93 0.42 11.00 5.38
C HIS A 93 0.07 10.98 3.91
N LYS A 94 0.82 11.73 3.07
CA LYS A 94 0.66 11.79 1.61
C LYS A 94 1.82 11.07 0.98
N ALA A 95 1.53 10.04 0.21
CA ALA A 95 2.50 9.26 -0.52
C ALA A 95 2.44 9.58 -2.01
N GLN A 96 3.60 9.70 -2.64
CA GLN A 96 3.78 9.69 -4.08
C GLN A 96 4.82 8.63 -4.40
N VAL A 97 4.51 7.73 -5.33
CA VAL A 97 5.31 6.52 -5.57
C VAL A 97 5.72 6.43 -7.03
N TRP A 98 7.00 6.16 -7.25
CA TRP A 98 7.57 5.88 -8.57
C TRP A 98 8.20 4.50 -8.58
N VAL A 99 8.09 3.84 -9.72
CA VAL A 99 8.80 2.60 -10.03
C VAL A 99 9.50 2.77 -11.37
N ASN A 100 10.81 2.50 -11.41
CA ASN A 100 11.64 2.71 -12.61
C ASN A 100 11.43 4.09 -13.25
N ARG A 101 11.36 5.15 -12.44
CA ARG A 101 11.12 6.56 -12.82
C ARG A 101 9.67 6.87 -13.28
N THR A 102 8.81 5.88 -13.41
CA THR A 102 7.39 6.06 -13.74
C THR A 102 6.60 6.28 -12.47
N GLU A 103 5.85 7.37 -12.39
CA GLU A 103 4.90 7.56 -11.29
C GLU A 103 3.77 6.54 -11.42
N VAL A 104 3.62 5.71 -10.39
CA VAL A 104 2.61 4.65 -10.35
C VAL A 104 1.38 5.02 -9.52
N GLY A 105 1.46 6.09 -8.77
CA GLY A 105 0.30 6.65 -8.08
C GLY A 105 0.63 7.44 -6.82
N THR A 106 -0.46 7.98 -6.25
CA THR A 106 -0.46 8.77 -5.02
C THR A 106 -1.49 8.23 -4.04
N HIS A 107 -1.28 8.51 -2.76
CA HIS A 107 -2.25 8.19 -1.72
C HIS A 107 -2.25 9.28 -0.65
N GLU A 108 -3.42 9.60 -0.12
CA GLU A 108 -3.59 10.48 1.04
C GLU A 108 -4.38 9.75 2.12
N GLY A 109 -3.82 9.67 3.32
CA GLY A 109 -4.41 8.99 4.46
C GLY A 109 -3.39 8.08 5.15
N GLY A 110 -2.81 8.54 6.27
CA GLY A 110 -1.64 7.95 6.90
C GLY A 110 -1.83 6.56 7.52
N TYR A 111 -3.07 6.11 7.72
CA TYR A 111 -3.35 4.92 8.55
C TYR A 111 -4.07 3.81 7.81
N LEU A 112 -4.53 4.07 6.59
CA LEU A 112 -5.24 3.11 5.75
C LEU A 112 -4.29 2.43 4.77
N PRO A 113 -4.51 1.16 4.43
CA PRO A 113 -3.77 0.49 3.39
C PRO A 113 -4.18 0.98 2.00
N PHE A 114 -3.23 0.91 1.06
CA PHE A 114 -3.47 1.16 -0.35
C PHE A 114 -2.61 0.25 -1.23
N GLU A 115 -3.03 0.09 -2.45
CA GLU A 115 -2.40 -0.78 -3.43
C GLU A 115 -2.23 -0.01 -4.75
N LEU A 116 -1.05 -0.12 -5.37
CA LEU A 116 -0.74 0.51 -6.66
C LEU A 116 -0.38 -0.59 -7.66
N ASP A 117 -1.01 -0.54 -8.84
CA ASP A 117 -0.75 -1.48 -9.93
C ASP A 117 0.60 -1.19 -10.58
N LEU A 118 1.43 -2.22 -10.72
CA LEU A 118 2.73 -2.17 -11.38
C LEU A 118 2.74 -2.93 -12.71
N THR A 119 1.59 -3.40 -13.17
CA THR A 119 1.47 -4.17 -14.42
C THR A 119 1.93 -3.32 -15.60
N GLY A 120 2.89 -3.84 -16.37
CA GLY A 120 3.50 -3.12 -17.48
C GLY A 120 4.60 -2.11 -17.08
N VAL A 121 4.88 -1.93 -15.78
CA VAL A 121 5.98 -1.10 -15.26
C VAL A 121 7.14 -1.96 -14.80
N VAL A 122 6.86 -3.18 -14.33
CA VAL A 122 7.84 -4.18 -13.91
C VAL A 122 7.64 -5.49 -14.67
N GLU A 123 8.71 -6.26 -14.83
CA GLU A 123 8.70 -7.57 -15.49
C GLU A 123 9.16 -8.68 -14.57
N ALA A 124 8.59 -9.88 -14.74
CA ALA A 124 8.96 -11.04 -13.95
C ALA A 124 10.44 -11.40 -14.16
N GLY A 125 11.16 -11.59 -13.06
CA GLY A 125 12.59 -11.89 -13.07
C GLY A 125 13.51 -10.66 -13.09
N GLU A 126 12.97 -9.44 -13.34
CA GLU A 126 13.75 -8.22 -13.43
C GLU A 126 13.85 -7.49 -12.09
N GLU A 127 14.91 -6.70 -11.96
CA GLU A 127 15.06 -5.74 -10.87
C GLU A 127 14.33 -4.45 -11.20
N PHE A 128 13.77 -3.83 -10.18
CA PHE A 128 13.17 -2.51 -10.28
C PHE A 128 13.57 -1.65 -9.09
N GLN A 129 13.60 -0.34 -9.30
CA GLN A 129 13.76 0.64 -8.25
C GLN A 129 12.39 1.16 -7.86
N ILE A 130 12.08 1.15 -6.57
CA ILE A 130 10.92 1.84 -6.01
C ILE A 130 11.39 3.07 -5.23
N THR A 131 10.77 4.20 -5.51
CA THR A 131 11.01 5.47 -4.82
C THR A 131 9.69 5.97 -4.25
N VAL A 132 9.69 6.36 -2.98
CA VAL A 132 8.52 6.86 -2.27
C VAL A 132 8.87 8.21 -1.66
N CYS A 133 8.09 9.24 -1.99
CA CYS A 133 8.11 10.53 -1.30
C CYS A 133 6.91 10.59 -0.38
N LEU A 134 7.14 10.82 0.90
CA LEU A 134 6.10 11.01 1.90
C LEU A 134 6.13 12.45 2.40
N ASN A 135 4.97 13.08 2.45
CA ASN A 135 4.80 14.36 3.12
C ASN A 135 4.01 14.14 4.42
N ASN A 136 4.57 14.57 5.54
CA ASN A 136 3.97 14.38 6.87
C ASN A 136 3.35 15.67 7.46
N GLU A 137 3.22 16.73 6.69
CA GLU A 137 2.56 17.94 7.15
C GLU A 137 1.07 17.71 7.39
N LEU A 138 0.59 18.06 8.56
CA LEU A 138 -0.82 18.04 8.89
C LEU A 138 -1.48 19.36 8.52
N THR A 139 -2.70 19.27 8.03
CA THR A 139 -3.58 20.37 7.69
C THR A 139 -4.94 20.19 8.38
N PHE A 140 -5.86 21.14 8.20
CA PHE A 140 -7.23 20.96 8.66
C PHE A 140 -7.99 19.84 7.91
N GLN A 141 -7.49 19.42 6.74
CA GLN A 141 -8.07 18.36 5.93
C GLN A 141 -7.47 16.98 6.21
N THR A 142 -6.34 16.90 6.91
CA THR A 142 -5.72 15.63 7.27
C THR A 142 -6.39 14.97 8.47
N ILE A 143 -6.23 13.66 8.63
CA ILE A 143 -6.63 12.91 9.82
C ILE A 143 -5.37 12.26 10.40
N PRO A 144 -4.90 12.67 11.58
CA PRO A 144 -5.45 13.75 12.44
C PRO A 144 -5.23 15.16 11.85
N PRO A 145 -6.03 16.16 12.26
CA PRO A 145 -5.85 17.51 11.80
C PRO A 145 -4.69 18.21 12.52
N GLY A 146 -4.11 19.18 11.81
CA GLY A 146 -3.06 20.03 12.35
C GLY A 146 -2.93 21.32 11.56
N VAL A 147 -1.99 22.17 11.95
CA VAL A 147 -1.66 23.41 11.24
C VAL A 147 -0.18 23.72 11.38
N LYS A 148 0.46 24.15 10.31
CA LYS A 148 1.83 24.66 10.35
C LYS A 148 1.78 26.16 10.66
N LYS A 149 2.41 26.59 11.76
CA LYS A 149 2.52 27.96 12.15
C LYS A 149 3.94 28.25 12.64
N ASP A 150 4.54 29.34 12.13
CA ASP A 150 5.91 29.77 12.46
C ASP A 150 6.95 28.65 12.23
N GLY A 151 6.79 27.88 11.13
CA GLY A 151 7.67 26.74 10.78
C GLY A 151 7.48 25.49 11.62
N LYS A 152 6.56 25.48 12.57
CA LYS A 152 6.28 24.33 13.45
C LYS A 152 4.90 23.77 13.21
N GLN A 153 4.80 22.43 13.28
CA GLN A 153 3.51 21.74 13.28
C GLN A 153 2.85 21.88 14.64
N ARG A 154 1.58 22.30 14.65
CA ARG A 154 0.72 22.31 15.83
C ARG A 154 -0.35 21.24 15.65
N TYR A 155 -0.52 20.41 16.67
CA TYR A 155 -1.46 19.30 16.70
C TYR A 155 -2.77 19.73 17.38
N PHE A 156 -3.86 19.11 16.93
CA PHE A 156 -5.17 19.17 17.60
C PHE A 156 -5.51 17.84 18.28
N HIS A 157 -4.48 17.07 18.61
CA HIS A 157 -4.52 15.77 19.29
C HIS A 157 -3.35 15.70 20.28
N ASP A 158 -3.37 14.74 21.19
CA ASP A 158 -2.43 14.59 22.31
C ASP A 158 -1.39 13.47 22.10
N PHE A 159 -1.17 13.05 20.87
CA PHE A 159 -0.12 12.09 20.52
C PHE A 159 0.85 12.67 19.48
N PHE A 160 2.07 12.11 19.42
CA PHE A 160 3.06 12.54 18.46
C PHE A 160 2.68 12.12 17.04
N ASN A 161 2.96 12.96 16.05
CA ASN A 161 2.71 12.66 14.63
C ASN A 161 3.81 11.78 14.05
N TYR A 162 3.80 10.50 14.39
CA TYR A 162 4.71 9.50 13.86
C TYR A 162 4.52 9.33 12.36
N SER A 163 5.62 9.39 11.60
CA SER A 163 5.58 9.48 10.14
C SER A 163 6.55 8.50 9.49
N GLY A 164 6.30 8.20 8.22
CA GLY A 164 7.12 7.29 7.44
C GLY A 164 6.34 6.09 6.91
N ILE A 165 7.07 5.10 6.40
CA ILE A 165 6.50 3.78 6.07
C ILE A 165 6.48 2.96 7.36
N ALA A 166 5.49 3.24 8.22
CA ALA A 166 5.44 2.71 9.59
C ALA A 166 4.82 1.31 9.68
N ARG A 167 4.30 0.76 8.58
CA ARG A 167 3.74 -0.59 8.51
C ARG A 167 4.29 -1.36 7.30
N PRO A 168 4.16 -2.71 7.29
CA PRO A 168 4.73 -3.55 6.25
C PRO A 168 4.37 -3.13 4.84
N LEU A 169 5.34 -3.26 3.95
CA LEU A 169 5.26 -3.04 2.52
C LEU A 169 5.46 -4.36 1.79
N LYS A 170 4.61 -4.66 0.81
CA LYS A 170 4.62 -5.95 0.12
C LYS A 170 4.48 -5.77 -1.38
N LEU A 171 5.16 -6.63 -2.13
CA LEU A 171 4.87 -6.86 -3.54
C LEU A 171 3.91 -8.04 -3.64
N LEU A 172 2.86 -7.91 -4.44
CA LEU A 172 1.80 -8.89 -4.60
C LEU A 172 1.78 -9.40 -6.04
N SER A 173 1.49 -10.69 -6.19
CA SER A 173 1.15 -11.32 -7.46
C SER A 173 -0.21 -11.97 -7.37
N VAL A 174 -1.09 -11.63 -8.32
CA VAL A 174 -2.44 -12.17 -8.39
C VAL A 174 -2.80 -12.56 -9.82
N PRO A 175 -3.71 -13.53 -10.05
CA PRO A 175 -4.18 -13.86 -11.38
C PRO A 175 -4.80 -12.64 -12.10
N LYS A 176 -4.68 -12.59 -13.42
CA LYS A 176 -5.36 -11.57 -14.23
C LYS A 176 -6.86 -11.61 -14.02
N VAL A 177 -7.45 -12.80 -14.13
CA VAL A 177 -8.87 -13.02 -13.81
C VAL A 177 -8.99 -13.39 -12.34
N ARG A 178 -9.68 -12.58 -11.56
CA ARG A 178 -9.77 -12.75 -10.11
C ARG A 178 -10.98 -12.08 -9.49
N LEU A 179 -11.43 -12.60 -8.36
CA LEU A 179 -12.31 -11.86 -7.46
C LEU A 179 -11.49 -10.76 -6.77
N VAL A 180 -11.92 -9.52 -6.91
CA VAL A 180 -11.32 -8.33 -6.28
C VAL A 180 -11.94 -8.10 -4.91
N SER A 181 -13.27 -8.17 -4.83
CA SER A 181 -14.00 -8.06 -3.57
C SER A 181 -15.24 -8.94 -3.58
N THR A 182 -15.66 -9.29 -2.38
CA THR A 182 -16.92 -9.98 -2.11
C THR A 182 -17.57 -9.29 -0.92
N THR A 183 -18.83 -8.88 -1.09
CA THR A 183 -19.67 -8.36 0.00
C THR A 183 -20.76 -9.36 0.27
N VAL A 184 -20.88 -9.83 1.51
CA VAL A 184 -21.90 -10.78 1.93
C VAL A 184 -22.79 -10.09 2.95
N LEU A 185 -24.08 -10.04 2.67
CA LEU A 185 -25.12 -9.57 3.57
C LEU A 185 -25.96 -10.76 4.02
N THR A 186 -26.22 -10.83 5.30
CA THR A 186 -27.04 -11.89 5.88
C THR A 186 -28.24 -11.29 6.60
N ASP A 187 -29.39 -11.93 6.44
CA ASP A 187 -30.65 -11.56 7.08
C ASP A 187 -31.45 -12.82 7.40
N PHE A 188 -32.57 -12.71 8.12
CA PHE A 188 -33.46 -13.81 8.37
C PHE A 188 -34.91 -13.33 8.44
N GLU A 189 -35.82 -14.22 8.05
CA GLU A 189 -37.25 -14.02 8.17
C GLU A 189 -37.90 -15.28 8.81
N GLY A 190 -38.38 -15.14 10.04
CA GLY A 190 -38.84 -16.28 10.82
C GLY A 190 -37.71 -17.27 11.09
N THR A 191 -37.76 -18.47 10.52
CA THR A 191 -36.73 -19.51 10.61
C THR A 191 -35.91 -19.65 9.32
N THR A 192 -36.15 -18.80 8.33
CA THR A 192 -35.45 -18.84 7.04
C THR A 192 -34.32 -17.82 7.01
N GLY A 193 -33.08 -18.28 6.83
CA GLY A 193 -31.92 -17.42 6.59
C GLY A 193 -31.92 -16.90 5.15
N LYS A 194 -31.49 -15.66 4.96
CA LYS A 194 -31.28 -15.01 3.65
C LYS A 194 -29.83 -14.61 3.52
N ILE A 195 -29.22 -14.89 2.38
CA ILE A 195 -27.84 -14.48 2.04
C ILE A 195 -27.87 -13.80 0.69
N GLU A 196 -27.30 -12.61 0.65
CA GLU A 196 -27.02 -11.86 -0.57
C GLU A 196 -25.52 -11.66 -0.70
N ALA A 197 -24.95 -11.90 -1.87
CA ALA A 197 -23.53 -11.78 -2.09
C ALA A 197 -23.24 -11.04 -3.40
N ASP A 198 -22.49 -9.93 -3.29
CA ASP A 198 -21.98 -9.16 -4.43
C ASP A 198 -20.53 -9.50 -4.69
N PHE A 199 -20.18 -9.67 -5.95
CA PHE A 199 -18.84 -10.01 -6.39
C PHE A 199 -18.31 -8.97 -7.37
N VAL A 200 -17.08 -8.52 -7.16
CA VAL A 200 -16.33 -7.72 -8.14
C VAL A 200 -15.24 -8.58 -8.73
N VAL A 201 -15.28 -8.74 -10.06
CA VAL A 201 -14.30 -9.50 -10.83
C VAL A 201 -13.45 -8.54 -11.66
N ALA A 202 -12.15 -8.80 -11.78
CA ALA A 202 -11.26 -8.10 -12.68
C ALA A 202 -10.68 -9.05 -13.73
N GLY A 203 -10.35 -8.51 -14.92
CA GLY A 203 -9.59 -9.21 -15.95
C GLY A 203 -10.36 -10.26 -16.73
N GLY A 204 -11.68 -10.11 -16.86
CA GLY A 204 -12.54 -11.07 -17.57
C GLY A 204 -13.31 -10.51 -18.75
N ASP A 205 -12.91 -9.36 -19.27
CA ASP A 205 -13.72 -8.54 -20.21
C ASP A 205 -14.20 -9.28 -21.47
N ASP A 206 -13.45 -10.30 -21.92
CA ASP A 206 -13.78 -11.08 -23.12
C ASP A 206 -14.17 -12.55 -22.80
N LYS A 207 -14.48 -12.87 -21.54
CA LYS A 207 -14.74 -14.25 -21.12
C LYS A 207 -16.01 -14.36 -20.29
N GLU A 208 -16.76 -15.43 -20.55
CA GLU A 208 -17.81 -15.86 -19.63
C GLU A 208 -17.14 -16.37 -18.33
N ILE A 209 -17.56 -15.82 -17.20
CA ILE A 209 -17.04 -16.17 -15.88
C ILE A 209 -18.20 -16.68 -15.06
N THR A 210 -18.06 -17.89 -14.53
CA THR A 210 -19.03 -18.46 -13.59
C THR A 210 -18.47 -18.41 -12.18
N ILE A 211 -19.22 -17.82 -11.26
CA ILE A 211 -18.90 -17.81 -9.84
C ILE A 211 -19.78 -18.85 -9.14
N LYS A 212 -19.17 -19.90 -8.56
CA LYS A 212 -19.87 -20.83 -7.69
C LYS A 212 -19.81 -20.31 -6.26
N VAL A 213 -20.96 -20.25 -5.60
CA VAL A 213 -21.10 -19.91 -4.18
C VAL A 213 -21.66 -21.11 -3.45
N SER A 214 -21.05 -21.54 -2.37
CA SER A 214 -21.52 -22.64 -1.52
C SER A 214 -21.67 -22.16 -0.08
N LEU A 215 -22.79 -22.43 0.55
CA LEU A 215 -22.99 -22.28 1.98
C LEU A 215 -22.66 -23.61 2.64
N LEU A 216 -21.73 -23.56 3.59
CA LEU A 216 -21.29 -24.73 4.34
C LEU A 216 -21.76 -24.60 5.80
N ASP A 217 -22.01 -25.74 6.46
CA ASP A 217 -22.20 -25.81 7.91
C ASP A 217 -20.83 -25.73 8.65
N GLU A 218 -20.89 -25.85 9.98
CA GLU A 218 -19.70 -25.80 10.83
C GLU A 218 -18.74 -26.99 10.61
N ASP A 219 -19.23 -28.10 10.08
CA ASP A 219 -18.44 -29.30 9.74
C ASP A 219 -17.90 -29.26 8.30
N GLY A 220 -18.22 -28.19 7.53
CA GLY A 220 -17.81 -28.03 6.14
C GLY A 220 -18.69 -28.75 5.12
N THR A 221 -19.88 -29.24 5.53
CA THR A 221 -20.84 -29.87 4.63
C THR A 221 -21.64 -28.83 3.86
N GLU A 222 -21.80 -29.00 2.56
CA GLU A 222 -22.55 -28.04 1.72
C GLU A 222 -24.05 -28.13 2.06
N ILE A 223 -24.61 -27.02 2.56
CA ILE A 223 -26.05 -26.87 2.83
C ILE A 223 -26.79 -26.52 1.56
N THR A 224 -26.24 -25.58 0.80
CA THR A 224 -26.79 -25.13 -0.50
C THR A 224 -25.72 -24.48 -1.33
N SER A 225 -25.93 -24.40 -2.65
CA SER A 225 -25.07 -23.67 -3.56
C SER A 225 -25.84 -23.01 -4.68
N GLY A 226 -25.21 -21.97 -5.27
CA GLY A 226 -25.70 -21.25 -6.42
C GLY A 226 -24.57 -20.83 -7.35
N THR A 227 -24.94 -20.31 -8.53
CA THR A 227 -24.00 -19.75 -9.52
C THR A 227 -24.47 -18.37 -9.96
N ALA A 228 -23.51 -17.50 -10.21
CA ALA A 228 -23.70 -16.17 -10.77
C ALA A 228 -22.79 -15.98 -11.99
#